data_0bf17657c6438028c3cb6c36def63fe1
#
_entry.id   0bf17657c6438028c3cb6c36def63fe1
#
_cell.length_a   1.000
_cell.length_b   1.000
_cell.length_c   1.000
_cell.angle_alpha   90.00
_cell.angle_beta   90.00
_cell.angle_gamma   90.00
#
_symmetry.space_group_name_H-M   'P 1'
#
loop_
_entity.id
_entity.type
_entity.pdbx_description
1 polymer ?
#
loop_
_entity_poly.entity_id
_entity_poly.type
_entity_poly.pdbx_seq_one_letter_code
_entity_poly.pdbx_strand_id
1 'polypeptide(L)'
;DSFGSLWQSDNDDDGNRGVRINFVMEFGNYGYRDELTGAGWRAARTGMHAEIPIRHWHQNDPGVMPNLVQTGAGSPTGITIYEGRLLPEVFHDQVIHCDAGPNVVRAYPATVDGAGYKARIVNLVKGTRDNWFRPADVCVAPDGSVFISDWYDPGVGGHNQRDLDRGRLF
;
A
#
# COMPACT_ATOMS: atom_id res chain seq x y z
N ASP A 1 -2.81 10.34 -9.94
CA ASP A 1 -3.79 11.42 -9.90
C ASP A 1 -3.94 12.10 -11.26
N SER A 2 -4.92 12.98 -11.41
CA SER A 2 -5.19 13.71 -12.65
C SER A 2 -4.05 14.65 -13.08
N PHE A 3 -3.11 14.96 -12.19
CA PHE A 3 -1.92 15.78 -12.48
C PHE A 3 -0.71 14.95 -12.92
N GLY A 4 -0.84 13.64 -13.00
CA GLY A 4 0.23 12.74 -13.41
C GLY A 4 1.13 12.24 -12.27
N SER A 5 0.82 12.52 -11.01
CA SER A 5 1.56 11.94 -9.88
C SER A 5 1.27 10.45 -9.77
N LEU A 6 2.32 9.66 -9.60
CA LEU A 6 2.25 8.22 -9.52
C LEU A 6 2.43 7.74 -8.07
N TRP A 7 1.70 6.70 -7.72
CA TRP A 7 1.75 6.07 -6.42
C TRP A 7 1.86 4.56 -6.58
N GLN A 8 2.57 3.93 -5.69
CA GLN A 8 2.83 2.49 -5.73
C GLN A 8 2.66 1.90 -4.34
N SER A 9 2.12 0.69 -4.28
CA SER A 9 2.21 -0.18 -3.10
C SER A 9 3.22 -1.28 -3.34
N ASP A 10 4.04 -1.57 -2.33
CA ASP A 10 4.96 -2.69 -2.34
C ASP A 10 4.54 -3.74 -1.33
N ASN A 11 4.52 -5.00 -1.75
CA ASN A 11 4.30 -6.13 -0.86
C ASN A 11 5.49 -6.31 0.09
N ASP A 12 5.20 -6.82 1.30
CA ASP A 12 6.20 -7.02 2.34
C ASP A 12 7.19 -8.15 2.06
N ASP A 13 6.86 -9.02 1.12
CA ASP A 13 7.66 -10.19 0.82
C ASP A 13 8.14 -10.98 2.07
N ASP A 14 8.03 -12.26 2.08
CA ASP A 14 8.54 -13.14 3.15
C ASP A 14 8.05 -12.83 4.59
N GLY A 15 6.95 -12.12 4.78
CA GLY A 15 6.39 -11.81 6.09
C GLY A 15 7.18 -10.79 6.91
N ASN A 16 7.91 -9.89 6.25
CA ASN A 16 8.75 -8.87 6.89
C ASN A 16 7.95 -7.72 7.53
N ARG A 17 6.63 -7.66 7.30
CA ARG A 17 5.74 -6.59 7.75
C ARG A 17 6.14 -5.22 7.21
N GLY A 18 6.70 -5.18 6.03
CA GLY A 18 7.22 -4.00 5.38
C GLY A 18 6.35 -3.48 4.22
N VAL A 19 5.08 -3.89 4.12
CA VAL A 19 4.16 -3.31 3.12
C VAL A 19 4.19 -1.80 3.25
N ARG A 20 4.39 -1.13 2.12
CA ARG A 20 4.54 0.32 2.08
C ARG A 20 3.82 0.94 0.89
N ILE A 21 3.54 2.22 1.01
CA ILE A 21 3.08 3.08 -0.08
C ILE A 21 4.18 4.07 -0.40
N ASN A 22 4.45 4.25 -1.68
CA ASN A 22 5.46 5.17 -2.19
C ASN A 22 4.84 6.23 -3.11
N PHE A 23 5.34 7.44 -3.02
CA PHE A 23 5.24 8.42 -4.08
C PHE A 23 6.34 8.11 -5.11
N VAL A 24 5.96 7.92 -6.37
CA VAL A 24 6.90 7.50 -7.41
C VAL A 24 7.49 8.71 -8.11
N MET A 25 8.80 8.84 -8.03
CA MET A 25 9.59 9.87 -8.73
C MET A 25 10.44 9.22 -9.81
N GLU A 26 10.61 9.93 -10.92
CA GLU A 26 11.54 9.54 -11.97
C GLU A 26 12.96 9.42 -11.39
N PHE A 27 13.65 8.33 -11.72
CA PHE A 27 14.97 7.96 -11.17
C PHE A 27 15.05 7.77 -9.66
N GLY A 28 13.92 7.65 -8.97
CA GLY A 28 13.90 7.40 -7.52
C GLY A 28 14.48 6.02 -7.17
N ASN A 29 15.37 5.98 -6.17
CA ASN A 29 15.83 4.73 -5.58
C ASN A 29 14.88 4.33 -4.43
N TYR A 30 14.20 3.20 -4.56
CA TYR A 30 13.22 2.71 -3.58
C TYR A 30 13.78 1.60 -2.67
N GLY A 31 15.11 1.40 -2.70
CA GLY A 31 15.80 0.55 -1.75
C GLY A 31 15.54 -0.94 -1.90
N TYR A 32 15.26 -1.43 -3.09
CA TYR A 32 15.16 -2.87 -3.34
C TYR A 32 16.50 -3.59 -3.17
N ARG A 33 17.58 -2.88 -3.38
CA ARG A 33 18.95 -3.34 -3.19
C ARG A 33 19.84 -2.19 -2.74
N ASP A 34 20.94 -2.54 -2.09
CA ASP A 34 22.02 -1.58 -1.85
C ASP A 34 22.58 -1.09 -3.19
N GLU A 35 22.61 0.21 -3.39
CA GLU A 35 22.97 0.83 -4.67
C GLU A 35 24.45 0.63 -5.03
N LEU A 36 25.32 0.56 -4.03
CA LEU A 36 26.77 0.44 -4.26
C LEU A 36 27.19 -1.01 -4.50
N THR A 37 26.59 -1.97 -3.79
CA THR A 37 27.03 -3.36 -3.80
C THR A 37 26.05 -4.31 -4.50
N GLY A 38 24.82 -3.85 -4.74
CA GLY A 38 23.74 -4.69 -5.22
C GLY A 38 23.21 -5.70 -4.19
N ALA A 39 23.62 -5.59 -2.93
CA ALA A 39 23.26 -6.51 -1.87
C ALA A 39 21.76 -6.43 -1.55
N GLY A 40 21.15 -7.58 -1.33
CA GLY A 40 19.78 -7.68 -0.81
C GLY A 40 19.73 -7.38 0.69
N TRP A 41 18.53 -7.17 1.22
CA TRP A 41 18.30 -6.70 2.59
C TRP A 41 18.83 -7.61 3.71
N ARG A 42 19.08 -8.90 3.43
CA ARG A 42 19.66 -9.87 4.38
C ARG A 42 21.17 -9.80 4.43
N ALA A 43 21.81 -9.27 3.42
CA ALA A 43 23.27 -9.19 3.37
C ALA A 43 23.81 -8.14 4.38
N ALA A 44 24.83 -8.52 5.12
CA ALA A 44 25.48 -7.62 6.06
C ALA A 44 26.08 -6.43 5.31
N ARG A 45 25.85 -5.22 5.82
CA ARG A 45 26.37 -3.96 5.28
C ARG A 45 26.57 -2.92 6.36
N THR A 46 27.36 -1.91 6.06
CA THR A 46 27.55 -0.76 6.95
C THR A 46 26.20 -0.03 7.12
N GLY A 47 25.87 0.32 8.36
CA GLY A 47 24.63 1.05 8.66
C GLY A 47 23.34 0.23 8.58
N MET A 48 23.43 -1.10 8.41
CA MET A 48 22.25 -1.95 8.35
C MET A 48 21.35 -1.77 9.57
N HIS A 49 20.09 -1.42 9.35
CA HIS A 49 19.15 -1.15 10.42
C HIS A 49 18.72 -2.42 11.16
N ALA A 50 18.48 -2.32 12.46
CA ALA A 50 18.04 -3.46 13.28
C ALA A 50 16.60 -3.87 12.98
N GLU A 51 15.72 -2.90 12.73
CA GLU A 51 14.32 -3.17 12.40
C GLU A 51 14.16 -3.70 10.98
N ILE A 52 13.50 -4.85 10.86
CA ILE A 52 13.35 -5.55 9.58
C ILE A 52 12.64 -4.72 8.51
N PRO A 53 11.51 -4.04 8.78
CA PRO A 53 10.83 -3.25 7.75
C PRO A 53 11.70 -2.12 7.17
N ILE A 54 12.50 -1.46 7.99
CA ILE A 54 13.43 -0.41 7.56
C ILE A 54 14.58 -1.02 6.77
N ARG A 55 15.19 -2.09 7.29
CA ARG A 55 16.29 -2.81 6.66
C ARG A 55 15.88 -3.45 5.33
N HIS A 56 14.67 -4.02 5.25
CA HIS A 56 14.15 -4.68 4.05
C HIS A 56 14.17 -3.75 2.84
N TRP A 57 13.75 -2.52 3.04
CA TRP A 57 13.67 -1.51 2.00
C TRP A 57 14.87 -0.55 1.99
N HIS A 58 15.94 -0.87 2.70
CA HIS A 58 17.14 -0.01 2.77
C HIS A 58 16.83 1.45 3.14
N GLN A 59 15.78 1.69 3.94
CA GLN A 59 15.21 3.01 4.17
C GLN A 59 16.17 3.99 4.87
N ASN A 60 17.20 3.49 5.53
CA ASN A 60 18.23 4.31 6.16
C ASN A 60 19.50 4.46 5.31
N ASP A 61 19.54 3.87 4.13
CA ASP A 61 20.69 3.99 3.24
C ASP A 61 20.63 5.33 2.47
N PRO A 62 21.78 5.98 2.23
CA PRO A 62 21.82 7.25 1.51
C PRO A 62 21.19 7.15 0.12
N GLY A 63 20.40 8.15 -0.25
CA GLY A 63 19.77 8.24 -1.57
C GLY A 63 18.50 7.40 -1.75
N VAL A 64 18.09 6.63 -0.74
CA VAL A 64 16.82 5.89 -0.78
C VAL A 64 15.66 6.84 -0.49
N MET A 65 14.65 6.78 -1.36
CA MET A 65 13.43 7.58 -1.21
C MET A 65 12.63 7.14 0.02
N PRO A 66 12.17 8.09 0.85
CA PRO A 66 11.32 7.75 1.98
C PRO A 66 9.96 7.23 1.51
N ASN A 67 9.39 6.27 2.23
CA ASN A 67 8.02 5.86 1.97
C ASN A 67 7.04 6.97 2.38
N LEU A 68 5.84 6.99 1.74
CA LEU A 68 4.71 7.73 2.27
C LEU A 68 4.30 7.19 3.65
N VAL A 69 4.19 5.87 3.76
CA VAL A 69 3.80 5.15 4.97
C VAL A 69 4.12 3.67 4.86
N GLN A 70 4.50 3.04 5.98
CA GLN A 70 4.51 1.57 6.12
C GLN A 70 3.23 1.12 6.81
N THR A 71 2.56 0.13 6.24
CA THR A 71 1.27 -0.36 6.73
C THR A 71 1.37 -1.65 7.54
N GLY A 72 2.54 -2.26 7.57
CA GLY A 72 2.81 -3.51 8.27
C GLY A 72 2.69 -4.74 7.38
N ALA A 73 2.23 -5.86 7.92
CA ALA A 73 1.93 -7.04 7.12
C ALA A 73 0.68 -6.85 6.29
N GLY A 74 0.66 -7.35 5.07
CA GLY A 74 -0.49 -7.21 4.20
C GLY A 74 -0.37 -7.98 2.89
N SER A 75 -1.32 -7.75 2.03
CA SER A 75 -1.34 -8.16 0.62
C SER A 75 -1.94 -6.99 -0.16
N PRO A 76 -1.11 -6.02 -0.52
CA PRO A 76 -1.55 -4.83 -1.24
C PRO A 76 -2.09 -5.23 -2.61
N THR A 77 -3.18 -4.59 -3.01
CA THR A 77 -3.86 -4.82 -4.27
C THR A 77 -4.14 -3.48 -4.97
N GLY A 78 -5.38 -3.15 -5.29
CA GLY A 78 -5.71 -1.92 -6.01
C GLY A 78 -5.38 -0.64 -5.25
N ILE A 79 -4.96 0.38 -5.99
CA ILE A 79 -4.64 1.71 -5.47
C ILE A 79 -5.18 2.79 -6.42
N THR A 80 -5.76 3.83 -5.86
CA THR A 80 -6.27 4.99 -6.61
C THR A 80 -6.13 6.27 -5.80
N ILE A 81 -6.33 7.42 -6.44
CA ILE A 81 -6.52 8.71 -5.75
C ILE A 81 -7.99 9.06 -5.77
N TYR A 82 -8.53 9.43 -4.62
CA TYR A 82 -9.91 9.87 -4.51
C TYR A 82 -10.04 11.35 -4.86
N GLU A 83 -10.28 11.65 -6.12
CA GLU A 83 -10.54 13.01 -6.60
C GLU A 83 -12.04 13.37 -6.60
N GLY A 84 -12.89 12.50 -6.05
CA GLY A 84 -14.30 12.75 -5.80
C GLY A 84 -14.57 13.66 -4.60
N ARG A 85 -15.85 13.94 -4.36
CA ARG A 85 -16.31 14.83 -3.26
C ARG A 85 -17.50 14.26 -2.46
N LEU A 86 -17.89 13.00 -2.70
CA LEU A 86 -18.99 12.36 -1.96
C LEU A 86 -18.55 11.80 -0.61
N LEU A 87 -17.31 11.31 -0.49
CA LEU A 87 -16.76 10.89 0.79
C LEU A 87 -16.44 12.10 1.69
N PRO A 88 -16.33 11.89 3.02
CA PRO A 88 -15.85 12.93 3.93
C PRO A 88 -14.54 13.58 3.50
N GLU A 89 -14.35 14.84 3.84
CA GLU A 89 -13.21 15.68 3.42
C GLU A 89 -11.84 15.03 3.69
N VAL A 90 -11.72 14.23 4.75
CA VAL A 90 -10.49 13.52 5.10
C VAL A 90 -9.98 12.60 3.98
N PHE A 91 -10.84 12.21 3.05
CA PHE A 91 -10.51 11.36 1.91
C PHE A 91 -10.25 12.14 0.62
N HIS A 92 -10.61 13.42 0.56
CA HIS A 92 -10.47 14.20 -0.67
C HIS A 92 -8.99 14.33 -1.07
N ASP A 93 -8.72 14.01 -2.33
CA ASP A 93 -7.40 14.05 -2.96
C ASP A 93 -6.34 13.14 -2.28
N GLN A 94 -6.81 12.10 -1.57
CA GLN A 94 -5.96 11.17 -0.87
C GLN A 94 -5.84 9.82 -1.60
N VAL A 95 -4.73 9.15 -1.37
CA VAL A 95 -4.52 7.77 -1.80
C VAL A 95 -5.52 6.87 -1.09
N ILE A 96 -6.27 6.06 -1.86
CA ILE A 96 -7.07 4.94 -1.37
C ILE A 96 -6.46 3.63 -1.87
N HIS A 97 -6.37 2.66 -1.00
CA HIS A 97 -5.66 1.43 -1.26
C HIS A 97 -6.37 0.23 -0.63
N CYS A 98 -6.50 -0.82 -1.42
CA CYS A 98 -6.98 -2.12 -0.97
C CYS A 98 -5.85 -2.96 -0.40
N ASP A 99 -6.07 -3.54 0.78
CA ASP A 99 -5.13 -4.47 1.40
C ASP A 99 -5.88 -5.74 1.83
N ALA A 100 -5.74 -6.77 1.02
CA ALA A 100 -6.48 -8.01 1.17
C ALA A 100 -6.05 -8.84 2.39
N GLY A 101 -4.80 -8.71 2.83
CA GLY A 101 -4.28 -9.41 3.99
C GLY A 101 -5.06 -9.09 5.26
N PRO A 102 -5.12 -7.83 5.69
CA PRO A 102 -5.85 -7.39 6.87
C PRO A 102 -7.35 -7.12 6.62
N ASN A 103 -7.90 -7.48 5.46
CA ASN A 103 -9.32 -7.29 5.11
C ASN A 103 -9.77 -5.82 5.17
N VAL A 104 -9.06 -4.92 4.52
CA VAL A 104 -9.28 -3.49 4.70
C VAL A 104 -9.07 -2.70 3.40
N VAL A 105 -9.86 -1.63 3.25
CA VAL A 105 -9.57 -0.54 2.33
C VAL A 105 -9.19 0.68 3.17
N ARG A 106 -8.05 1.28 2.88
CA ARG A 106 -7.44 2.38 3.63
C ARG A 106 -7.30 3.63 2.79
N ALA A 107 -7.32 4.76 3.45
CA ALA A 107 -6.83 6.02 2.90
C ALA A 107 -5.58 6.47 3.65
N TYR A 108 -4.75 7.25 2.96
CA TYR A 108 -3.49 7.74 3.50
C TYR A 108 -3.42 9.28 3.40
N PRO A 109 -4.16 10.00 4.28
CA PRO A 109 -4.09 11.46 4.31
C PRO A 109 -2.65 11.93 4.46
N ALA A 110 -2.14 12.53 3.37
CA ALA A 110 -0.76 12.92 3.24
C ALA A 110 -0.51 14.36 3.68
N THR A 111 0.69 14.59 4.20
CA THR A 111 1.23 15.92 4.50
C THR A 111 2.65 16.04 3.96
N VAL A 112 3.05 17.23 3.57
CA VAL A 112 4.42 17.49 3.14
C VAL A 112 5.40 17.20 4.28
N ASP A 113 6.50 16.53 3.97
CA ASP A 113 7.57 16.20 4.91
C ASP A 113 8.93 16.31 4.22
N GLY A 114 9.61 17.44 4.43
CA GLY A 114 10.85 17.76 3.71
C GLY A 114 10.62 17.86 2.20
N ALA A 115 11.38 17.12 1.43
CA ALA A 115 11.25 17.00 -0.03
C ALA A 115 10.27 15.90 -0.48
N GLY A 116 9.54 15.29 0.44
CA GLY A 116 8.59 14.22 0.19
C GLY A 116 7.29 14.40 0.98
N TYR A 117 6.70 13.28 1.32
CA TYR A 117 5.41 13.23 2.02
C TYR A 117 5.44 12.17 3.12
N LYS A 118 4.63 12.38 4.14
CA LYS A 118 4.25 11.36 5.13
C LYS A 118 2.74 11.28 5.25
N ALA A 119 2.21 10.15 5.69
CA ALA A 119 0.79 9.99 5.84
C ALA A 119 0.42 9.26 7.13
N ARG A 120 -0.83 9.46 7.55
CA ARG A 120 -1.49 8.64 8.55
C ARG A 120 -2.41 7.61 7.89
N ILE A 121 -2.75 6.54 8.60
CA ILE A 121 -3.65 5.50 8.12
C ILE A 121 -5.07 5.79 8.61
N VAL A 122 -6.03 5.82 7.68
CA VAL A 122 -7.46 5.92 7.98
C VAL A 122 -8.19 4.78 7.28
N ASN A 123 -8.92 3.95 8.01
CA ASN A 123 -9.71 2.89 7.39
C ASN A 123 -10.97 3.47 6.76
N LEU A 124 -11.19 3.19 5.48
CA LEU A 124 -12.42 3.49 4.75
C LEU A 124 -13.42 2.35 4.91
N VAL A 125 -12.98 1.12 4.67
CA VAL A 125 -13.77 -0.10 4.86
C VAL A 125 -12.94 -1.12 5.60
N LYS A 126 -13.55 -1.86 6.52
CA LYS A 126 -12.92 -2.95 7.26
C LYS A 126 -13.84 -4.14 7.41
N GLY A 127 -13.38 -5.31 6.98
CA GLY A 127 -14.06 -6.59 7.20
C GLY A 127 -13.94 -7.03 8.66
N THR A 128 -14.84 -6.57 9.52
CA THR A 128 -14.85 -6.91 10.97
C THR A 128 -15.68 -8.14 11.30
N ARG A 129 -16.67 -8.47 10.47
CA ARG A 129 -17.58 -9.60 10.65
C ARG A 129 -17.36 -10.71 9.64
N ASP A 130 -16.64 -10.40 8.58
CA ASP A 130 -16.43 -11.27 7.45
C ASP A 130 -14.94 -11.31 7.09
N ASN A 131 -14.25 -12.32 7.61
CA ASN A 131 -12.82 -12.51 7.38
C ASN A 131 -12.48 -12.99 5.95
N TRP A 132 -13.50 -13.22 5.12
CA TRP A 132 -13.33 -13.58 3.72
C TRP A 132 -13.37 -12.36 2.80
N PHE A 133 -13.65 -11.18 3.33
CA PHE A 133 -13.49 -9.92 2.60
C PHE A 133 -12.04 -9.76 2.16
N ARG A 134 -11.82 -9.79 0.85
CA ARG A 134 -10.52 -9.65 0.20
C ARG A 134 -10.60 -8.57 -0.87
N PRO A 135 -10.47 -7.31 -0.52
CA PRO A 135 -10.55 -6.24 -1.51
C PRO A 135 -9.43 -6.40 -2.53
N ALA A 136 -9.83 -6.49 -3.80
CA ALA A 136 -8.93 -6.72 -4.92
C ALA A 136 -8.58 -5.43 -5.66
N ASP A 137 -9.55 -4.55 -5.83
CA ASP A 137 -9.34 -3.30 -6.52
C ASP A 137 -10.32 -2.22 -6.04
N VAL A 138 -9.97 -0.98 -6.31
CA VAL A 138 -10.77 0.20 -5.99
C VAL A 138 -10.69 1.21 -7.12
N CYS A 139 -11.83 1.75 -7.52
CA CYS A 139 -11.90 2.84 -8.48
C CYS A 139 -12.90 3.92 -8.07
N VAL A 140 -12.73 5.11 -8.63
CA VAL A 140 -13.62 6.26 -8.40
C VAL A 140 -14.43 6.48 -9.68
N ALA A 141 -15.74 6.51 -9.53
CA ALA A 141 -16.65 6.81 -10.63
C ALA A 141 -16.73 8.32 -10.91
N PRO A 142 -17.21 8.72 -12.09
CA PRO A 142 -17.31 10.14 -12.46
C PRO A 142 -18.19 11.00 -11.53
N ASP A 143 -19.14 10.38 -10.84
CA ASP A 143 -19.97 11.05 -9.84
C ASP A 143 -19.31 11.17 -8.45
N GLY A 144 -18.12 10.59 -8.29
CA GLY A 144 -17.38 10.56 -7.03
C GLY A 144 -17.71 9.38 -6.12
N SER A 145 -18.57 8.45 -6.55
CA SER A 145 -18.75 7.18 -5.84
C SER A 145 -17.51 6.30 -5.95
N VAL A 146 -17.33 5.40 -5.00
CA VAL A 146 -16.20 4.47 -4.95
C VAL A 146 -16.72 3.06 -5.14
N PHE A 147 -16.12 2.32 -6.07
CA PHE A 147 -16.36 0.90 -6.26
C PHE A 147 -15.19 0.09 -5.73
N ILE A 148 -15.50 -0.95 -4.96
CA ILE A 148 -14.52 -1.88 -4.41
C ILE A 148 -14.88 -3.28 -4.86
N SER A 149 -13.97 -3.95 -5.57
CA SER A 149 -14.12 -5.37 -5.90
C SER A 149 -13.55 -6.23 -4.78
N ASP A 150 -14.18 -7.37 -4.54
CA ASP A 150 -13.82 -8.32 -3.50
C ASP A 150 -13.88 -9.73 -4.07
N TRP A 151 -12.78 -10.46 -4.03
CA TRP A 151 -12.76 -11.84 -4.54
C TRP A 151 -13.29 -12.87 -3.54
N TYR A 152 -13.53 -12.50 -2.28
CA TYR A 152 -14.18 -13.30 -1.27
C TYR A 152 -13.55 -14.67 -1.05
N ASP A 153 -12.45 -14.73 -0.35
CA ASP A 153 -11.65 -15.95 -0.17
C ASP A 153 -11.17 -16.10 1.29
N PRO A 154 -11.17 -17.31 1.86
CA PRO A 154 -10.67 -17.55 3.22
C PRO A 154 -9.15 -17.28 3.36
N GLY A 155 -8.41 -17.38 2.27
CA GLY A 155 -6.97 -17.14 2.21
C GLY A 155 -6.59 -15.99 1.31
N VAL A 156 -5.34 -15.54 1.40
CA VAL A 156 -4.76 -14.53 0.51
C VAL A 156 -3.97 -15.24 -0.59
N GLY A 157 -3.97 -14.68 -1.80
CA GLY A 157 -3.21 -15.18 -2.93
C GLY A 157 -3.79 -16.41 -3.62
N GLY A 158 -5.07 -16.72 -3.38
CA GLY A 158 -5.75 -17.84 -4.03
C GLY A 158 -5.27 -19.24 -3.60
N HIS A 159 -4.52 -19.33 -2.50
CA HIS A 159 -3.97 -20.61 -2.02
C HIS A 159 -5.02 -21.53 -1.38
N ASN A 160 -6.18 -21.02 -1.08
CA ASN A 160 -7.23 -21.78 -0.41
C ASN A 160 -8.61 -21.40 -0.98
N GLN A 161 -8.75 -21.52 -2.27
CA GLN A 161 -9.98 -21.20 -3.00
C GLN A 161 -11.10 -22.17 -2.59
N ARG A 162 -12.13 -21.65 -1.93
CA ARG A 162 -13.29 -22.44 -1.51
C ARG A 162 -14.62 -21.95 -2.04
N ASP A 163 -14.66 -20.73 -2.56
CA ASP A 163 -15.87 -20.07 -3.01
C ASP A 163 -15.59 -19.25 -4.25
N LEU A 164 -15.64 -19.91 -5.40
CA LEU A 164 -15.29 -19.29 -6.68
C LEU A 164 -16.44 -18.47 -7.29
N ASP A 165 -17.66 -18.56 -6.71
CA ASP A 165 -18.88 -18.02 -7.29
C ASP A 165 -19.41 -16.79 -6.54
N ARG A 166 -18.75 -16.33 -5.48
CA ARG A 166 -19.23 -15.26 -4.61
C ARG A 166 -18.37 -14.00 -4.57
N GLY A 167 -17.70 -13.69 -5.65
CA GLY A 167 -17.09 -12.36 -5.79
C GLY A 167 -18.14 -11.25 -5.60
N ARG A 168 -17.75 -10.15 -4.95
CA ARG A 168 -18.66 -9.03 -4.63
C ARG A 168 -18.14 -7.71 -5.20
N LEU A 169 -19.11 -6.82 -5.42
CA LEU A 169 -18.82 -5.42 -5.74
C LEU A 169 -19.59 -4.54 -4.74
N PHE A 170 -18.87 -3.65 -4.09
CA PHE A 170 -19.42 -2.66 -3.17
C PHE A 170 -19.38 -1.28 -3.77
#